data_9cad7a0c2cdca5b05cf4d723915d222e
#
_entry.id   9cad7a0c2cdca5b05cf4d723915d222e
#
_cell.length_a   1.000
_cell.length_b   1.000
_cell.length_c   1.000
_cell.angle_alpha   90.00
_cell.angle_beta   90.00
_cell.angle_gamma   90.00
#
_symmetry.space_group_name_H-M   'P 1'
#
loop_
_entity.id
_entity.type
_entity.pdbx_description
1 polymer ?
#
loop_
_entity_poly.entity_id
_entity_poly.type
_entity_poly.pdbx_seq_one_letter_code
_entity_poly.pdbx_strand_id
1 'polypeptide(L)'
;MLLITGIILFLIYRTFRSWVRKPFTLRSGIGFEMNEEILEHPAVNMLEQAGYEVLSDKLKIPLSFKVDGQVFHSRLFIDYIVVKNREFYIVRTSRERLPIEWTGSGMRKDFLSFLLLYPDCAGVLYIDLEQETIREIVLTAGESEEDEIANE
;
A
#
# COMPACT_ATOMS: atom_id res chain seq x y z
N MET A 1 -31.21 -19.80 -18.39
CA MET A 1 -31.13 -18.98 -17.17
C MET A 1 -29.74 -18.98 -16.53
N LEU A 2 -29.16 -20.14 -16.22
CA LEU A 2 -27.82 -20.25 -15.60
C LEU A 2 -26.69 -19.69 -16.47
N LEU A 3 -26.75 -19.86 -17.79
CA LEU A 3 -25.76 -19.31 -18.74
C LEU A 3 -25.76 -17.77 -18.77
N ILE A 4 -26.92 -17.15 -18.72
CA ILE A 4 -27.07 -15.69 -18.74
C ILE A 4 -26.54 -15.09 -17.44
N THR A 5 -26.84 -15.71 -16.31
CA THR A 5 -26.34 -15.30 -15.00
C THR A 5 -24.82 -15.40 -14.93
N GLY A 6 -24.25 -16.46 -15.47
CA GLY A 6 -22.79 -16.65 -15.57
C GLY A 6 -22.10 -15.57 -16.41
N ILE A 7 -22.72 -15.21 -17.55
CA ILE A 7 -22.21 -14.17 -18.44
C ILE A 7 -22.27 -12.79 -17.76
N ILE A 8 -23.36 -12.48 -17.07
CA ILE A 8 -23.51 -11.21 -16.33
C ILE A 8 -22.48 -11.11 -15.22
N LEU A 9 -22.29 -12.18 -14.43
CA LEU A 9 -21.28 -12.22 -13.39
C LEU A 9 -19.86 -12.07 -13.96
N PHE A 10 -19.59 -12.73 -15.09
CA PHE A 10 -18.31 -12.62 -15.78
C PHE A 10 -18.06 -11.19 -16.30
N LEU A 11 -19.09 -10.54 -16.87
CA LEU A 11 -18.99 -9.15 -17.34
C LEU A 11 -18.79 -8.18 -16.17
N ILE A 12 -19.51 -8.38 -15.07
CA ILE A 12 -19.34 -7.58 -13.84
C ILE A 12 -17.93 -7.76 -13.29
N TYR A 13 -17.45 -8.98 -13.20
CA TYR A 13 -16.08 -9.29 -12.76
C TYR A 13 -15.04 -8.66 -13.67
N ARG A 14 -15.22 -8.78 -14.99
CA ARG A 14 -14.32 -8.19 -15.99
C ARG A 14 -14.31 -6.66 -15.93
N THR A 15 -15.48 -6.04 -15.77
CA THR A 15 -15.62 -4.59 -15.65
C THR A 15 -15.00 -4.08 -14.35
N PHE A 16 -15.24 -4.79 -13.25
CA PHE A 16 -14.65 -4.48 -11.94
C PHE A 16 -13.13 -4.61 -11.99
N ARG A 17 -12.62 -5.68 -12.57
CA ARG A 17 -11.18 -5.90 -12.74
C ARG A 17 -10.54 -4.85 -13.66
N SER A 18 -11.24 -4.45 -14.73
CA SER A 18 -10.80 -3.37 -15.62
C SER A 18 -10.82 -2.00 -14.93
N TRP A 19 -11.81 -1.77 -14.08
CA TRP A 19 -11.93 -0.52 -13.32
C TRP A 19 -10.83 -0.40 -12.24
N VAL A 20 -10.53 -1.50 -11.57
CA VAL A 20 -9.45 -1.58 -10.58
C VAL A 20 -8.07 -1.41 -11.22
N ARG A 21 -7.93 -1.80 -12.50
CA ARG A 21 -6.68 -1.66 -13.27
C ARG A 21 -6.47 -0.29 -13.91
N LYS A 22 -7.39 0.67 -13.72
CA LYS A 22 -7.12 2.04 -14.17
C LYS A 22 -5.85 2.54 -13.49
N PRO A 23 -4.96 3.20 -14.27
CA PRO A 23 -3.73 3.69 -13.68
C PRO A 23 -4.06 4.57 -12.48
N PHE A 24 -3.48 4.18 -11.36
CA PHE A 24 -3.60 4.93 -10.11
C PHE A 24 -2.86 6.26 -10.30
N THR A 25 -3.56 7.25 -10.80
CA THR A 25 -3.02 8.61 -10.92
C THR A 25 -3.05 9.24 -9.54
N LEU A 26 -1.89 9.38 -9.00
CA LEU A 26 -1.70 9.97 -7.69
C LEU A 26 -1.89 11.47 -7.76
N ARG A 27 -2.51 12.01 -6.74
CA ARG A 27 -2.68 13.45 -6.53
C ARG A 27 -1.35 14.22 -6.51
N SER A 28 -0.27 13.52 -6.19
CA SER A 28 1.10 14.08 -6.17
C SER A 28 1.76 14.18 -7.55
N GLY A 29 1.13 13.67 -8.61
CA GLY A 29 1.72 13.67 -9.94
C GLY A 29 2.86 12.66 -10.15
N ILE A 30 3.20 11.87 -9.14
CA ILE A 30 4.17 10.78 -9.23
C ILE A 30 3.41 9.51 -9.62
N GLY A 31 3.28 9.28 -10.92
CA GLY A 31 2.68 8.08 -11.45
C GLY A 31 3.66 6.90 -11.44
N PHE A 32 3.13 5.71 -11.36
CA PHE A 32 3.89 4.49 -11.55
C PHE A 32 3.07 3.50 -12.38
N GLU A 33 3.76 2.66 -13.13
CA GLU A 33 3.15 1.55 -13.85
C GLU A 33 3.11 0.34 -12.93
N MET A 34 1.92 -0.27 -12.81
CA MET A 34 1.77 -1.48 -12.04
C MET A 34 2.43 -2.66 -12.76
N ASN A 35 3.16 -3.46 -12.01
CA ASN A 35 3.70 -4.71 -12.49
C ASN A 35 2.59 -5.77 -12.41
N GLU A 36 2.09 -6.23 -13.56
CA GLU A 36 1.00 -7.21 -13.62
C GLU A 36 1.46 -8.64 -13.29
N GLU A 37 2.76 -8.92 -13.43
CA GLU A 37 3.33 -10.20 -13.10
C GLU A 37 3.69 -10.27 -11.62
N ILE A 38 2.88 -10.97 -10.86
CA ILE A 38 3.05 -11.13 -9.42
C ILE A 38 3.70 -12.47 -9.14
N LEU A 39 4.92 -12.42 -8.59
CA LEU A 39 5.65 -13.62 -8.21
C LEU A 39 5.05 -14.24 -6.95
N GLU A 40 5.01 -15.56 -6.92
CA GLU A 40 4.54 -16.30 -5.75
C GLU A 40 5.46 -16.05 -4.55
N HIS A 41 4.87 -15.63 -3.44
CA HIS A 41 5.59 -15.31 -2.20
C HIS A 41 4.66 -15.52 -0.99
N PRO A 42 5.20 -15.90 0.19
CA PRO A 42 4.38 -16.07 1.40
C PRO A 42 3.55 -14.84 1.77
N ALA A 43 4.08 -13.64 1.54
CA ALA A 43 3.35 -12.39 1.78
C ALA A 43 2.10 -12.27 0.91
N VAL A 44 2.15 -12.70 -0.34
CA VAL A 44 0.99 -12.71 -1.25
C VAL A 44 -0.10 -13.63 -0.72
N ASN A 45 0.28 -14.82 -0.27
CA ASN A 45 -0.67 -15.76 0.31
C ASN A 45 -1.34 -15.21 1.57
N MET A 46 -0.59 -14.56 2.44
CA MET A 46 -1.12 -13.89 3.64
C MET A 46 -2.12 -12.79 3.28
N LEU A 47 -1.81 -11.98 2.28
CA LEU A 47 -2.69 -10.90 1.81
C LEU A 47 -3.98 -11.46 1.22
N GLU A 48 -3.90 -12.46 0.38
CA GLU A 48 -5.06 -13.10 -0.24
C GLU A 48 -5.96 -13.77 0.80
N GLN A 49 -5.40 -14.45 1.77
CA GLN A 49 -6.14 -15.05 2.89
C GLN A 49 -6.83 -14.00 3.76
N ALA A 50 -6.25 -12.82 3.89
CA ALA A 50 -6.85 -11.71 4.62
C ALA A 50 -7.91 -10.94 3.80
N GLY A 51 -8.16 -11.33 2.55
CA GLY A 51 -9.16 -10.74 1.68
C GLY A 51 -8.66 -9.59 0.81
N TYR A 52 -7.35 -9.38 0.73
CA TYR A 52 -6.74 -8.40 -0.16
C TYR A 52 -6.48 -8.99 -1.54
N GLU A 53 -6.74 -8.21 -2.58
CA GLU A 53 -6.32 -8.53 -3.95
C GLU A 53 -5.00 -7.82 -4.25
N VAL A 54 -3.97 -8.58 -4.61
CA VAL A 54 -2.66 -8.03 -4.98
C VAL A 54 -2.71 -7.55 -6.41
N LEU A 55 -2.49 -6.25 -6.61
CA LEU A 55 -2.52 -5.61 -7.92
C LEU A 55 -1.14 -5.49 -8.56
N SER A 56 -0.12 -5.31 -7.76
CA SER A 56 1.25 -5.13 -8.22
C SER A 56 2.24 -5.58 -7.16
N ASP A 57 3.39 -6.07 -7.60
CA ASP A 57 4.54 -6.32 -6.75
C ASP A 57 5.68 -5.33 -7.05
N LYS A 58 6.69 -5.32 -6.20
CA LYS A 58 8.00 -4.63 -6.31
C LYS A 58 8.05 -3.41 -7.22
N LEU A 59 7.59 -2.29 -6.73
CA LEU A 59 7.67 -1.01 -7.40
C LEU A 59 8.84 -0.18 -6.88
N LYS A 60 9.52 0.48 -7.81
CA LYS A 60 10.56 1.47 -7.51
C LYS A 60 10.07 2.82 -7.97
N ILE A 61 9.97 3.75 -7.05
CA ILE A 61 9.51 5.11 -7.33
C ILE A 61 10.70 6.04 -7.28
N PRO A 62 11.11 6.61 -8.42
CA PRO A 62 12.24 7.53 -8.45
C PRO A 62 11.87 8.84 -7.76
N LEU A 63 12.72 9.30 -6.87
CA LEU A 63 12.61 10.59 -6.20
C LEU A 63 13.85 11.43 -6.52
N SER A 64 13.64 12.70 -6.73
CA SER A 64 14.74 13.66 -6.93
C SER A 64 14.54 14.86 -6.01
N PHE A 65 15.63 15.25 -5.35
CA PHE A 65 15.66 16.40 -4.48
C PHE A 65 16.60 17.45 -5.07
N LYS A 66 16.18 18.67 -5.13
CA LYS A 66 17.00 19.80 -5.54
C LYS A 66 17.36 20.65 -4.35
N VAL A 67 18.65 20.70 -4.06
CA VAL A 67 19.18 21.49 -2.93
C VAL A 67 20.18 22.50 -3.49
N ASP A 68 19.85 23.77 -3.42
CA ASP A 68 20.69 24.87 -3.92
C ASP A 68 21.17 24.68 -5.37
N GLY A 69 20.29 24.16 -6.23
CA GLY A 69 20.58 23.86 -7.63
C GLY A 69 21.24 22.52 -7.89
N GLN A 70 21.70 21.80 -6.88
CA GLN A 70 22.23 20.45 -6.98
C GLN A 70 21.13 19.42 -6.87
N VAL A 71 21.10 18.43 -7.77
CA VAL A 71 20.08 17.38 -7.79
C VAL A 71 20.60 16.12 -7.13
N PHE A 72 19.83 15.61 -6.16
CA PHE A 72 20.07 14.32 -5.49
C PHE A 72 18.98 13.34 -5.89
N HIS A 73 19.38 12.13 -6.25
CA HIS A 73 18.47 11.07 -6.65
C HIS A 73 18.28 10.05 -5.53
N SER A 74 17.04 9.61 -5.36
CA SER A 74 16.66 8.57 -4.42
C SER A 74 15.60 7.68 -5.02
N ARG A 75 15.25 6.62 -4.34
CA ARG A 75 14.19 5.69 -4.74
C ARG A 75 13.38 5.28 -3.53
N LEU A 76 12.08 5.21 -3.73
CA LEU A 76 11.17 4.65 -2.76
C LEU A 76 10.73 3.26 -3.24
N PHE A 77 10.82 2.26 -2.38
CA PHE A 77 10.47 0.89 -2.71
C PHE A 77 9.11 0.54 -2.10
N ILE A 78 8.23 0.00 -2.93
CA ILE A 78 6.95 -0.56 -2.52
C ILE A 78 7.00 -2.06 -2.79
N ASP A 79 6.68 -2.86 -1.79
CA ASP A 79 6.68 -4.32 -1.96
C ASP A 79 5.45 -4.81 -2.71
N TYR A 80 4.25 -4.33 -2.34
CA TYR A 80 3.01 -4.66 -3.03
C TYR A 80 2.03 -3.49 -3.00
N ILE A 81 1.12 -3.48 -3.97
CA ILE A 81 -0.08 -2.66 -3.92
C ILE A 81 -1.28 -3.61 -3.93
N VAL A 82 -2.17 -3.44 -2.99
CA VAL A 82 -3.35 -4.28 -2.80
C VAL A 82 -4.62 -3.45 -2.71
N VAL A 83 -5.75 -4.10 -2.97
CA VAL A 83 -7.06 -3.50 -2.85
C VAL A 83 -7.96 -4.39 -1.99
N LYS A 84 -8.76 -3.77 -1.15
CA LYS A 84 -9.82 -4.41 -0.38
C LYS A 84 -10.96 -3.41 -0.15
N ASN A 85 -12.20 -3.84 -0.38
CA ASN A 85 -13.38 -2.97 -0.23
C ASN A 85 -13.25 -1.63 -1.00
N ARG A 86 -12.70 -1.68 -2.21
CA ARG A 86 -12.45 -0.51 -3.08
C ARG A 86 -11.42 0.48 -2.53
N GLU A 87 -10.68 0.12 -1.50
CA GLU A 87 -9.61 0.93 -0.93
C GLU A 87 -8.25 0.34 -1.27
N PHE A 88 -7.30 1.21 -1.62
CA PHE A 88 -5.94 0.83 -1.95
C PHE A 88 -5.04 0.93 -0.73
N TYR A 89 -4.11 -0.02 -0.62
CA TYR A 89 -3.10 -0.06 0.42
C TYR A 89 -1.74 -0.29 -0.20
N ILE A 90 -0.73 0.37 0.38
CA ILE A 90 0.68 0.10 0.09
C ILE A 90 1.17 -0.93 1.10
N VAL A 91 1.86 -1.95 0.62
CA VAL A 91 2.35 -3.03 1.47
C VAL A 91 3.86 -2.97 1.62
N ARG A 92 4.32 -3.07 2.85
CA ARG A 92 5.72 -3.25 3.22
C ARG A 92 5.87 -4.57 3.97
N THR A 93 6.91 -5.31 3.63
CA THR A 93 7.24 -6.58 4.32
C THR A 93 8.40 -6.39 5.28
N SER A 94 8.42 -7.20 6.33
CA SER A 94 9.51 -7.22 7.30
C SER A 94 10.86 -7.61 6.66
N ARG A 95 11.92 -6.98 7.12
CA ARG A 95 13.30 -7.28 6.73
C ARG A 95 14.12 -7.53 7.98
N GLU A 96 14.80 -8.66 8.04
CA GLU A 96 15.61 -9.06 9.21
C GLU A 96 16.65 -8.03 9.62
N ARG A 97 17.23 -7.33 8.63
CA ARG A 97 18.30 -6.34 8.86
C ARG A 97 17.79 -4.95 9.27
N LEU A 98 16.50 -4.70 9.14
CA LEU A 98 15.91 -3.40 9.42
C LEU A 98 14.64 -3.58 10.25
N PRO A 99 14.78 -3.86 11.56
CA PRO A 99 13.62 -4.00 12.43
C PRO A 99 12.87 -2.69 12.53
N ILE A 100 11.55 -2.77 12.56
CA ILE A 100 10.68 -1.62 12.74
C ILE A 100 10.65 -1.24 14.21
N GLU A 101 10.86 0.03 14.47
CA GLU A 101 10.66 0.60 15.79
C GLU A 101 9.20 1.07 15.93
N TRP A 102 8.45 0.40 16.79
CA TRP A 102 7.01 0.67 17.01
C TRP A 102 6.82 1.85 17.97
N THR A 103 7.24 3.01 17.53
CA THR A 103 7.09 4.31 18.22
C THR A 103 6.58 5.34 17.21
N GLY A 104 6.07 6.48 17.70
CA GLY A 104 5.68 7.57 16.80
C GLY A 104 6.80 8.03 15.88
N SER A 105 8.02 8.13 16.42
CA SER A 105 9.21 8.47 15.62
C SER A 105 9.58 7.41 14.59
N GLY A 106 9.45 6.13 14.94
CA GLY A 106 9.66 5.01 14.04
C GLY A 106 8.64 4.98 12.91
N MET A 107 7.38 5.21 13.21
CA MET A 107 6.32 5.30 12.22
C MET A 107 6.55 6.47 11.24
N ARG A 108 6.92 7.61 11.76
CA ARG A 108 7.28 8.77 10.92
C ARG A 108 8.45 8.48 9.99
N LYS A 109 9.50 7.86 10.53
CA LYS A 109 10.70 7.54 9.75
C LYS A 109 10.42 6.52 8.64
N ASP A 110 9.67 5.48 8.93
CA ASP A 110 9.54 4.34 8.03
C ASP A 110 8.32 4.44 7.10
N PHE A 111 7.25 5.11 7.49
CA PHE A 111 5.97 5.07 6.76
C PHE A 111 5.43 6.43 6.29
N LEU A 112 5.87 7.53 6.87
CA LEU A 112 5.30 8.85 6.55
C LEU A 112 5.45 9.21 5.07
N SER A 113 6.55 8.86 4.43
CA SER A 113 6.77 9.13 3.01
C SER A 113 5.69 8.51 2.13
N PHE A 114 5.29 7.27 2.42
CA PHE A 114 4.22 6.58 1.69
C PHE A 114 2.88 7.25 1.90
N LEU A 115 2.56 7.59 3.14
CA LEU A 115 1.28 8.19 3.51
C LEU A 115 1.08 9.59 2.93
N LEU A 116 2.16 10.37 2.82
CA LEU A 116 2.13 11.71 2.24
C LEU A 116 2.16 11.73 0.72
N LEU A 117 2.95 10.85 0.10
CA LEU A 117 3.02 10.75 -1.36
C LEU A 117 1.77 10.14 -1.98
N TYR A 118 1.09 9.29 -1.24
CA TYR A 118 -0.07 8.55 -1.71
C TYR A 118 -1.29 8.77 -0.80
N PRO A 119 -1.81 10.00 -0.71
CA PRO A 119 -2.92 10.31 0.19
C PRO A 119 -4.23 9.63 -0.17
N ASP A 120 -4.37 9.15 -1.42
CA ASP A 120 -5.54 8.41 -1.87
C ASP A 120 -5.54 6.93 -1.42
N CYS A 121 -4.41 6.44 -0.91
CA CYS A 121 -4.35 5.14 -0.27
C CYS A 121 -4.98 5.19 1.13
N ALA A 122 -5.69 4.14 1.51
CA ALA A 122 -6.31 4.04 2.83
C ALA A 122 -5.28 3.91 3.96
N GLY A 123 -4.12 3.37 3.65
CA GLY A 123 -3.03 3.23 4.60
C GLY A 123 -1.88 2.39 4.07
N VAL A 124 -0.96 2.07 4.95
CA VAL A 124 0.15 1.15 4.70
C VAL A 124 -0.06 -0.12 5.50
N LEU A 125 0.08 -1.27 4.85
CA LEU A 125 0.07 -2.56 5.51
C LEU A 125 1.51 -3.02 5.74
N TYR A 126 1.82 -3.38 6.95
CA TYR A 126 3.11 -3.97 7.30
C TYR A 126 2.92 -5.46 7.58
N ILE A 127 3.59 -6.29 6.80
CA ILE A 127 3.55 -7.74 6.95
C ILE A 127 4.81 -8.20 7.68
N ASP A 128 4.62 -8.79 8.85
CA ASP A 128 5.66 -9.52 9.55
C ASP A 128 5.59 -11.00 9.15
N LEU A 129 6.56 -11.43 8.33
CA LEU A 129 6.60 -12.80 7.82
C LEU A 129 6.97 -13.81 8.91
N GLU A 130 7.73 -13.42 9.90
CA GLU A 130 8.15 -14.27 11.01
C GLU A 130 6.98 -14.55 11.97
N GLN A 131 6.24 -13.51 12.34
CA GLN A 131 5.06 -13.63 13.22
C GLN A 131 3.76 -13.91 12.47
N GLU A 132 3.79 -13.90 11.15
CA GLU A 132 2.62 -14.07 10.28
C GLU A 132 1.48 -13.09 10.61
N THR A 133 1.83 -11.82 10.82
CA THR A 133 0.88 -10.75 11.14
C THR A 133 0.84 -9.66 10.07
N ILE A 134 -0.32 -9.05 9.91
CA ILE A 134 -0.53 -7.89 9.05
C ILE A 134 -1.01 -6.75 9.96
N ARG A 135 -0.27 -5.62 9.93
CA ARG A 135 -0.65 -4.41 10.67
C ARG A 135 -1.00 -3.29 9.70
N GLU A 136 -2.07 -2.61 9.98
CA GLU A 136 -2.51 -1.44 9.22
C GLU A 136 -2.02 -0.16 9.90
N ILE A 137 -1.35 0.69 9.10
CA ILE A 137 -0.81 1.96 9.57
C ILE A 137 -1.53 3.08 8.82
N VAL A 138 -2.22 3.92 9.56
CA VAL A 138 -2.98 5.05 9.03
C VAL A 138 -2.48 6.33 9.69
N LEU A 139 -2.31 7.37 8.88
CA LEU A 139 -1.97 8.69 9.40
C LEU A 139 -3.26 9.39 9.87
N THR A 140 -3.33 9.68 11.15
CA THR A 140 -4.40 10.48 11.74
C THR A 140 -3.86 11.87 12.05
N ALA A 141 -4.55 12.90 11.61
CA ALA A 141 -4.14 14.27 11.85
C ALA A 141 -4.92 14.87 13.02
N GLY A 142 -4.21 15.47 13.99
CA GLY A 142 -4.79 16.34 14.99
C GLY A 142 -5.26 15.72 16.30
N GLU A 143 -4.97 14.45 16.55
CA GLU A 143 -5.13 13.88 17.89
C GLU A 143 -3.90 14.23 18.72
N SER A 144 -4.05 15.15 19.67
CA SER A 144 -3.00 15.47 20.63
C SER A 144 -2.98 14.42 21.73
N GLU A 145 -1.82 14.20 22.33
CA GLU A 145 -1.65 13.29 23.47
C GLU A 145 -2.62 13.60 24.64
N GLU A 146 -3.15 14.82 24.67
CA GLU A 146 -4.14 15.26 25.67
C GLU A 146 -5.51 14.59 25.50
N ASP A 147 -5.86 14.17 24.26
CA ASP A 147 -7.15 13.53 23.99
C ASP A 147 -7.14 12.04 24.41
N GLU A 148 -5.98 11.42 24.47
CA GLU A 148 -5.82 10.04 24.93
C GLU A 148 -6.03 9.89 26.45
N ILE A 149 -5.63 10.89 27.21
CA ILE A 149 -5.78 10.91 28.68
C ILE A 149 -7.25 11.15 29.09
N ALA A 150 -8.01 11.86 28.26
CA ALA A 150 -9.42 12.15 28.54
C ALA A 150 -10.37 10.97 28.32
N ASN A 151 -9.91 9.90 27.62
CA ASN A 151 -10.70 8.70 27.32
C ASN A 151 -10.37 7.49 28.23
N GLU A 152 -9.48 7.64 29.16
CA GLU A 152 -9.25 6.70 30.25
C GLU A 152 -10.09 7.13 31.47
#